data_4de81e44affcc5bd31c5319dbf6518a1
#
_entry.id   4de81e44affcc5bd31c5319dbf6518a1
#
_cell.length_a   1.000
_cell.length_b   1.000
_cell.length_c   1.000
_cell.angle_alpha   90.00
_cell.angle_beta   90.00
_cell.angle_gamma   90.00
#
_symmetry.space_group_name_H-M   'P 1'
#
loop_
_entity.id
_entity.type
_entity.pdbx_description
1 polymer ?
#
loop_
_entity_poly.entity_id
_entity_poly.type
_entity_poly.pdbx_seq_one_letter_code
_entity_poly.pdbx_strand_id
1 'polypeptide(L)'
;TYDNEFIFIYFSFYYGEFLLQNWNNFHLYIDADNDSSTGLNIQGIGAELDWNFGNRSGYKYVNNQQFELYQNDLTLRIAPTITSAEFEIAIARESSVLTLNDLQTLNVGRVILTEMVGEGDILPNESGGVSFTIGEDFISNPEPIDLEKLNLNDIRLISYNTWNEGILDNERQIYFQRILQALNPDIIALQEHGDWEYIEYIIQSWFPEESWNASWTYGDLVVLSRFTILNDSNMSSGRTMAVLLDTEAELGKNLLIFNSHLSCCDNNEDRQDQVDQFTQEWREWVLNETGPFNIDYGTPFIHVGDFNFVGYKQQVETILLGDIENEYEYGDDFFPDWDSSPVIDLSPRHTHKRMGYTWRKDVSSFNPGKLDYIFFSDATIDTGRNYILNTLAMDDLVLDQYLLERNDTENASDHLPLIFDILINESVGNSYDDILPNSFKLFSNYPNPFNSETKIKFFLSGSFILSVKIV
;
A
#
# COMPACT_ATOMS: atom_id res chain seq x y z
N THR A 1 11.93 -10.71 -14.94
CA THR A 1 10.92 -10.12 -15.83
C THR A 1 11.20 -8.65 -16.06
N TYR A 2 10.64 -8.03 -17.09
CA TYR A 2 10.85 -6.61 -17.39
C TYR A 2 9.65 -6.05 -18.16
N ASP A 3 9.45 -4.73 -18.03
CA ASP A 3 8.59 -3.94 -18.91
C ASP A 3 9.42 -2.88 -19.67
N ASN A 4 8.77 -1.86 -20.20
CA ASN A 4 9.46 -0.79 -20.93
C ASN A 4 10.27 0.15 -20.00
N GLU A 5 10.03 0.13 -18.69
CA GLU A 5 10.63 1.05 -17.72
C GLU A 5 11.53 0.35 -16.70
N PHE A 6 11.15 -0.87 -16.27
CA PHE A 6 11.79 -1.54 -15.14
C PHE A 6 12.24 -2.97 -15.48
N ILE A 7 13.28 -3.41 -14.77
CA ILE A 7 13.63 -4.82 -14.59
C ILE A 7 13.11 -5.22 -13.22
N PHE A 8 12.35 -6.33 -13.17
CA PHE A 8 11.80 -6.88 -11.94
C PHE A 8 12.58 -8.15 -11.57
N ILE A 9 13.01 -8.22 -10.32
CA ILE A 9 13.70 -9.36 -9.74
C ILE A 9 12.89 -9.84 -8.55
N TYR A 10 12.44 -11.10 -8.59
CA TYR A 10 11.79 -11.78 -7.47
C TYR A 10 12.78 -12.77 -6.84
N PHE A 11 12.81 -12.83 -5.52
CA PHE A 11 13.54 -13.82 -4.76
C PHE A 11 12.82 -14.18 -3.47
N SER A 12 13.13 -15.39 -2.95
CA SER A 12 12.51 -15.86 -1.71
C SER A 12 13.58 -16.52 -0.83
N PHE A 13 13.39 -16.43 0.48
CA PHE A 13 14.16 -17.12 1.48
C PHE A 13 13.48 -18.43 1.87
N TYR A 14 14.26 -19.49 2.06
CA TYR A 14 13.71 -20.79 2.43
C TYR A 14 13.33 -20.86 3.90
N TYR A 15 14.05 -20.14 4.76
CA TYR A 15 13.79 -20.07 6.20
C TYR A 15 13.73 -18.62 6.67
N GLY A 16 12.71 -18.36 7.50
CA GLY A 16 12.54 -17.09 8.21
C GLY A 16 11.98 -15.96 7.35
N GLU A 17 11.59 -14.92 8.04
CA GLU A 17 11.16 -13.66 7.49
C GLU A 17 12.18 -12.59 7.81
N PHE A 18 12.42 -11.68 6.88
CA PHE A 18 13.42 -10.62 7.00
C PHE A 18 12.78 -9.26 6.76
N LEU A 19 13.32 -8.25 7.42
CA LEU A 19 13.09 -6.87 7.04
C LEU A 19 14.21 -6.45 6.07
N LEU A 20 13.92 -6.47 4.77
CA LEU A 20 14.95 -6.35 3.74
C LEU A 20 15.73 -5.03 3.80
N GLN A 21 15.07 -3.94 4.16
CA GLN A 21 15.66 -2.60 4.18
C GLN A 21 16.29 -2.22 5.53
N ASN A 22 16.51 -3.15 6.45
CA ASN A 22 17.04 -2.82 7.76
C ASN A 22 17.93 -3.94 8.35
N TRP A 23 19.09 -3.55 8.90
CA TRP A 23 19.99 -4.37 9.72
C TRP A 23 20.37 -5.75 9.14
N ASN A 24 20.57 -5.84 7.82
CA ASN A 24 21.07 -7.04 7.16
C ASN A 24 22.25 -6.72 6.24
N ASN A 25 22.86 -7.74 5.67
CA ASN A 25 23.98 -7.61 4.74
C ASN A 25 23.69 -8.32 3.40
N PHE A 26 22.42 -8.23 2.94
CA PHE A 26 22.05 -8.69 1.62
C PHE A 26 22.53 -7.72 0.56
N HIS A 27 23.20 -8.27 -0.44
CA HIS A 27 23.69 -7.52 -1.60
C HIS A 27 23.07 -8.05 -2.89
N LEU A 28 22.74 -7.12 -3.77
CA LEU A 28 22.43 -7.40 -5.17
C LEU A 28 23.58 -6.89 -6.02
N TYR A 29 24.15 -7.80 -6.83
CA TYR A 29 25.14 -7.45 -7.85
C TYR A 29 24.53 -7.62 -9.23
N ILE A 30 24.76 -6.63 -10.11
CA ILE A 30 24.34 -6.69 -11.53
C ILE A 30 25.57 -6.40 -12.40
N ASP A 31 25.88 -7.37 -13.25
CA ASP A 31 26.78 -7.21 -14.41
C ASP A 31 25.92 -6.76 -15.58
N ALA A 32 26.06 -5.49 -15.98
CA ALA A 32 25.18 -4.84 -16.93
C ALA A 32 25.69 -4.93 -18.38
N ASP A 33 26.93 -5.33 -18.59
CA ASP A 33 27.54 -5.47 -19.92
C ASP A 33 27.95 -6.90 -20.29
N ASN A 34 27.71 -7.83 -19.35
CA ASN A 34 28.09 -9.24 -19.48
C ASN A 34 29.59 -9.44 -19.77
N ASP A 35 30.44 -8.57 -19.20
CA ASP A 35 31.91 -8.62 -19.34
C ASP A 35 32.57 -8.76 -17.96
N SER A 36 33.02 -9.96 -17.64
CA SER A 36 33.68 -10.25 -16.34
C SER A 36 35.01 -9.51 -16.15
N SER A 37 35.49 -8.76 -17.11
CA SER A 37 36.71 -7.94 -17.02
C SER A 37 36.48 -6.49 -16.59
N THR A 38 35.24 -6.05 -16.58
CA THR A 38 34.78 -4.72 -16.11
C THR A 38 34.17 -4.83 -14.70
N GLY A 39 33.82 -3.71 -14.11
CA GLY A 39 33.10 -3.68 -12.81
C GLY A 39 33.84 -4.32 -11.63
N LEU A 40 33.07 -4.71 -10.62
CA LEU A 40 33.52 -5.44 -9.44
C LEU A 40 33.56 -6.95 -9.74
N ASN A 41 34.72 -7.58 -9.60
CA ASN A 41 34.80 -9.03 -9.77
C ASN A 41 34.19 -9.73 -8.55
N ILE A 42 33.06 -10.39 -8.76
CA ILE A 42 32.35 -11.19 -7.76
C ILE A 42 31.81 -12.48 -8.39
N GLN A 43 32.16 -13.65 -7.86
CA GLN A 43 31.68 -14.95 -8.31
C GLN A 43 31.72 -15.19 -9.83
N GLY A 44 32.73 -14.60 -10.52
CA GLY A 44 32.93 -14.77 -11.95
C GLY A 44 32.12 -13.85 -12.85
N ILE A 45 31.45 -12.86 -12.31
CA ILE A 45 30.88 -11.73 -13.07
C ILE A 45 31.69 -10.44 -12.80
N GLY A 46 31.51 -9.46 -13.67
CA GLY A 46 32.03 -8.09 -13.51
C GLY A 46 30.87 -7.15 -13.22
N ALA A 47 30.55 -6.94 -11.92
CA ALA A 47 29.35 -6.21 -11.54
C ALA A 47 29.54 -4.68 -11.61
N GLU A 48 28.68 -3.98 -12.35
CA GLU A 48 28.56 -2.52 -12.36
C GLU A 48 27.76 -2.02 -11.16
N LEU A 49 26.88 -2.85 -10.60
CA LEU A 49 26.10 -2.54 -9.38
C LEU A 49 26.51 -3.46 -8.23
N ASP A 50 26.75 -2.87 -7.07
CA ASP A 50 26.72 -3.49 -5.76
C ASP A 50 25.74 -2.70 -4.88
N TRP A 51 24.57 -3.28 -4.59
CA TRP A 51 23.54 -2.66 -3.74
C TRP A 51 23.39 -3.41 -2.43
N ASN A 52 23.59 -2.75 -1.29
CA ASN A 52 23.35 -3.32 0.04
C ASN A 52 21.97 -2.89 0.55
N PHE A 53 21.06 -3.85 0.69
CA PHE A 53 19.69 -3.58 1.11
C PHE A 53 19.59 -3.06 2.54
N GLY A 54 20.31 -3.66 3.48
CA GLY A 54 20.27 -3.26 4.89
C GLY A 54 20.84 -1.87 5.14
N ASN A 55 21.82 -1.46 4.36
CA ASN A 55 22.40 -0.11 4.40
C ASN A 55 21.63 0.90 3.55
N ARG A 56 20.76 0.45 2.66
CA ARG A 56 19.99 1.27 1.72
C ARG A 56 20.88 2.17 0.85
N SER A 57 22.04 1.65 0.47
CA SER A 57 23.01 2.32 -0.37
C SER A 57 23.84 1.31 -1.16
N GLY A 58 24.54 1.76 -2.16
CA GLY A 58 25.36 0.90 -2.98
C GLY A 58 26.45 1.65 -3.72
N TYR A 59 27.08 0.95 -4.64
CA TYR A 59 28.13 1.51 -5.50
C TYR A 59 27.90 1.11 -6.95
N LYS A 60 28.20 2.05 -7.85
CA LYS A 60 28.44 1.72 -9.24
C LYS A 60 29.93 1.71 -9.55
N TYR A 61 30.32 0.80 -10.42
CA TYR A 61 31.69 0.61 -10.85
C TYR A 61 31.85 0.99 -12.32
N VAL A 62 32.75 1.93 -12.60
CA VAL A 62 33.02 2.40 -13.95
C VAL A 62 34.53 2.62 -14.10
N ASN A 63 35.19 1.98 -15.08
CA ASN A 63 36.62 2.15 -15.34
C ASN A 63 37.50 1.94 -14.09
N ASN A 64 37.25 0.94 -13.29
CA ASN A 64 37.89 0.63 -12.01
C ASN A 64 37.75 1.73 -10.92
N GLN A 65 36.78 2.59 -11.03
CA GLN A 65 36.38 3.54 -10.01
C GLN A 65 35.01 3.19 -9.46
N GLN A 66 34.80 3.40 -8.15
CA GLN A 66 33.52 3.25 -7.51
C GLN A 66 32.89 4.60 -7.19
N PHE A 67 31.55 4.68 -7.35
CA PHE A 67 30.74 5.86 -7.04
C PHE A 67 29.57 5.41 -6.18
N GLU A 68 29.34 6.13 -5.09
CA GLU A 68 28.21 5.85 -4.20
C GLU A 68 26.88 6.09 -4.91
N LEU A 69 25.90 5.25 -4.60
CA LEU A 69 24.54 5.28 -5.13
C LEU A 69 23.51 5.26 -4.01
N TYR A 70 22.44 5.96 -4.25
CA TYR A 70 21.24 5.97 -3.42
C TYR A 70 20.05 5.39 -4.18
N GLN A 71 18.96 5.09 -3.47
CA GLN A 71 17.78 4.45 -4.05
C GLN A 71 17.22 5.18 -5.28
N ASN A 72 17.29 6.52 -5.28
CA ASN A 72 16.75 7.32 -6.38
C ASN A 72 17.60 7.23 -7.66
N ASP A 73 18.92 6.99 -7.54
CA ASP A 73 19.80 6.77 -8.70
C ASP A 73 19.43 5.51 -9.51
N LEU A 74 18.80 4.55 -8.84
CA LEU A 74 18.31 3.31 -9.42
C LEU A 74 16.81 3.36 -9.74
N THR A 75 16.11 4.38 -9.25
CA THR A 75 14.65 4.40 -9.15
C THR A 75 14.13 3.10 -8.53
N LEU A 76 14.82 2.66 -7.47
CA LEU A 76 14.61 1.36 -6.85
C LEU A 76 13.24 1.31 -6.16
N ARG A 77 12.51 0.21 -6.36
CA ARG A 77 11.25 -0.12 -5.68
C ARG A 77 11.37 -1.49 -5.05
N ILE A 78 10.88 -1.63 -3.84
CA ILE A 78 10.93 -2.88 -3.06
C ILE A 78 9.56 -3.15 -2.47
N ALA A 79 9.08 -4.37 -2.60
CA ALA A 79 7.85 -4.85 -1.96
C ALA A 79 8.05 -6.26 -1.39
N PRO A 80 7.48 -6.55 -0.22
CA PRO A 80 6.77 -5.63 0.68
C PRO A 80 7.71 -4.75 1.50
N THR A 81 7.16 -3.76 2.23
CA THR A 81 7.90 -2.91 3.17
C THR A 81 8.10 -3.54 4.55
N ILE A 82 7.34 -4.59 4.86
CA ILE A 82 7.30 -5.34 6.11
C ILE A 82 8.20 -6.58 6.04
N THR A 83 8.39 -7.27 7.16
CA THR A 83 9.08 -8.57 7.17
C THR A 83 8.38 -9.54 6.22
N SER A 84 9.17 -10.25 5.43
CA SER A 84 8.69 -11.26 4.48
C SER A 84 9.75 -12.31 4.20
N ALA A 85 9.31 -13.46 3.74
CA ALA A 85 10.18 -14.47 3.13
C ALA A 85 10.30 -14.29 1.61
N GLU A 86 9.51 -13.40 1.00
CA GLU A 86 9.44 -13.22 -0.44
C GLU A 86 9.50 -11.72 -0.77
N PHE A 87 10.34 -11.34 -1.73
CA PHE A 87 10.49 -9.95 -2.15
C PHE A 87 10.50 -9.82 -3.67
N GLU A 88 9.92 -8.73 -4.14
CA GLU A 88 10.07 -8.26 -5.50
C GLU A 88 10.70 -6.88 -5.49
N ILE A 89 11.71 -6.70 -6.33
CA ILE A 89 12.38 -5.42 -6.52
C ILE A 89 12.28 -4.99 -7.98
N ALA A 90 12.22 -3.68 -8.22
CA ALA A 90 12.24 -3.10 -9.53
C ALA A 90 13.35 -2.05 -9.63
N ILE A 91 14.14 -2.09 -10.70
CA ILE A 91 15.20 -1.14 -11.01
C ILE A 91 14.90 -0.54 -12.38
N ALA A 92 14.95 0.79 -12.48
CA ALA A 92 14.70 1.45 -13.77
C ALA A 92 15.76 1.08 -14.81
N ARG A 93 15.29 0.72 -16.00
CA ARG A 93 16.16 0.39 -17.15
C ARG A 93 17.06 1.55 -17.57
N GLU A 94 16.59 2.79 -17.36
CA GLU A 94 17.34 4.00 -17.63
C GLU A 94 18.23 4.45 -16.46
N SER A 95 18.34 3.63 -15.39
CA SER A 95 19.21 3.95 -14.27
C SER A 95 20.66 4.13 -14.72
N SER A 96 21.40 4.96 -13.99
CA SER A 96 22.79 5.29 -14.32
C SER A 96 23.75 4.09 -14.31
N VAL A 97 23.31 2.97 -13.72
CA VAL A 97 24.08 1.71 -13.69
C VAL A 97 23.85 0.88 -14.95
N LEU A 98 22.58 0.70 -15.34
CA LEU A 98 22.21 -0.16 -16.46
C LEU A 98 22.52 0.49 -17.83
N THR A 99 22.66 1.81 -17.86
CA THR A 99 23.00 2.56 -19.09
C THR A 99 24.50 2.76 -19.32
N LEU A 100 25.34 2.46 -18.30
CA LEU A 100 26.78 2.75 -18.34
C LEU A 100 27.55 2.04 -19.46
N ASN A 101 27.16 0.81 -19.78
CA ASN A 101 27.88 -0.04 -20.71
C ASN A 101 26.96 -0.58 -21.82
N ASP A 102 25.96 0.21 -22.21
CA ASP A 102 25.03 -0.15 -23.29
C ASP A 102 24.25 -1.46 -23.06
N LEU A 103 23.77 -1.74 -21.83
CA LEU A 103 22.87 -2.87 -21.61
C LEU A 103 21.68 -2.85 -22.59
N GLN A 104 21.25 -1.67 -23.01
CA GLN A 104 20.25 -1.51 -24.07
C GLN A 104 20.72 -2.06 -25.41
N THR A 105 22.02 -2.12 -25.65
CA THR A 105 22.59 -2.64 -26.90
C THR A 105 22.92 -4.13 -26.81
N LEU A 106 23.42 -4.60 -25.66
CA LEU A 106 23.79 -6.00 -25.46
C LEU A 106 22.61 -6.89 -25.07
N ASN A 107 21.57 -6.30 -24.45
CA ASN A 107 20.35 -6.97 -23.99
C ASN A 107 20.58 -8.16 -23.06
N VAL A 108 21.77 -8.39 -22.55
CA VAL A 108 22.11 -9.52 -21.68
C VAL A 108 22.89 -8.99 -20.47
N GLY A 109 22.40 -9.33 -19.29
CA GLY A 109 23.08 -9.05 -18.04
C GLY A 109 23.12 -10.28 -17.14
N ARG A 110 23.78 -10.15 -15.99
CA ARG A 110 23.88 -11.18 -14.98
C ARG A 110 23.54 -10.60 -13.61
N VAL A 111 22.98 -11.43 -12.76
CA VAL A 111 22.62 -11.06 -11.38
C VAL A 111 23.12 -12.08 -10.39
N ILE A 112 23.60 -11.57 -9.24
CA ILE A 112 23.96 -12.36 -8.07
C ILE A 112 23.31 -11.72 -6.85
N LEU A 113 22.77 -12.52 -5.96
CA LEU A 113 22.36 -12.13 -4.62
C LEU A 113 23.29 -12.81 -3.60
N THR A 114 23.70 -12.07 -2.58
CA THR A 114 24.52 -12.62 -1.50
C THR A 114 24.04 -12.17 -0.15
N GLU A 115 24.17 -13.06 0.84
CA GLU A 115 24.16 -12.70 2.26
C GLU A 115 25.59 -12.92 2.78
N MET A 116 26.24 -11.87 3.23
CA MET A 116 27.69 -11.87 3.54
C MET A 116 27.98 -12.02 5.04
N VAL A 117 27.01 -12.43 5.85
CA VAL A 117 27.18 -12.64 7.29
C VAL A 117 27.38 -14.12 7.59
N GLY A 118 28.39 -14.44 8.39
CA GLY A 118 28.68 -15.81 8.83
C GLY A 118 29.20 -16.71 7.72
N GLU A 119 28.57 -17.86 7.51
CA GLU A 119 28.88 -18.79 6.41
C GLU A 119 28.26 -18.38 5.09
N GLY A 120 27.48 -17.28 5.08
CA GLY A 120 26.87 -16.58 3.97
C GLY A 120 26.30 -17.45 2.84
N ASP A 121 25.20 -17.03 2.24
CA ASP A 121 24.65 -17.70 1.07
C ASP A 121 24.86 -16.87 -0.20
N ILE A 122 25.03 -17.54 -1.33
CA ILE A 122 25.23 -16.90 -2.64
C ILE A 122 24.29 -17.54 -3.65
N LEU A 123 23.51 -16.72 -4.31
CA LEU A 123 22.58 -17.18 -5.35
C LEU A 123 22.97 -16.60 -6.73
N PRO A 124 23.30 -17.46 -7.71
CA PRO A 124 23.40 -18.92 -7.64
C PRO A 124 24.66 -19.39 -6.92
N ASN A 125 24.67 -20.63 -6.45
CA ASN A 125 25.87 -21.27 -5.86
C ASN A 125 27.01 -21.46 -6.87
N GLU A 126 26.66 -21.59 -8.15
CA GLU A 126 27.66 -21.71 -9.22
C GLU A 126 28.14 -20.30 -9.63
N SER A 127 29.44 -20.25 -10.03
CA SER A 127 30.01 -18.99 -10.52
C SER A 127 29.39 -18.57 -11.85
N GLY A 128 29.35 -17.25 -12.08
CA GLY A 128 28.87 -16.65 -13.33
C GLY A 128 27.47 -16.06 -13.26
N GLY A 129 26.82 -16.10 -12.10
CA GLY A 129 25.51 -15.44 -11.89
C GLY A 129 24.37 -16.04 -12.71
N VAL A 130 23.15 -15.54 -12.46
CA VAL A 130 21.96 -15.85 -13.28
C VAL A 130 21.91 -14.88 -14.45
N SER A 131 21.95 -15.37 -15.68
CA SER A 131 21.81 -14.51 -16.85
C SER A 131 20.35 -14.13 -17.10
N PHE A 132 20.12 -12.90 -17.51
CA PHE A 132 18.84 -12.41 -18.00
C PHE A 132 19.02 -11.73 -19.36
N THR A 133 17.97 -11.71 -20.15
CA THR A 133 17.96 -11.08 -21.45
C THR A 133 16.80 -10.10 -21.54
N ILE A 134 17.07 -8.89 -22.01
CA ILE A 134 16.06 -7.87 -22.31
C ILE A 134 15.83 -7.92 -23.82
N GLY A 135 14.60 -8.24 -24.23
CA GLY A 135 14.20 -8.32 -25.63
C GLY A 135 13.15 -7.27 -25.99
N GLU A 136 12.50 -7.49 -27.12
CA GLU A 136 11.35 -6.67 -27.56
C GLU A 136 10.04 -7.16 -26.92
N ASP A 137 9.98 -8.41 -26.48
CA ASP A 137 8.83 -9.00 -25.80
C ASP A 137 8.86 -8.64 -24.31
N PHE A 138 8.19 -7.57 -23.94
CA PHE A 138 8.07 -7.10 -22.55
C PHE A 138 6.62 -7.13 -22.08
N ILE A 139 6.43 -7.14 -20.76
CA ILE A 139 5.10 -7.02 -20.17
C ILE A 139 4.54 -5.63 -20.52
N SER A 140 3.38 -5.58 -21.17
CA SER A 140 2.71 -4.32 -21.48
C SER A 140 2.36 -3.58 -20.19
N ASN A 141 2.39 -2.25 -20.20
CA ASN A 141 1.86 -1.45 -19.09
C ASN A 141 0.38 -1.81 -18.85
N PRO A 142 -0.09 -1.73 -17.60
CA PRO A 142 -1.50 -1.93 -17.33
C PRO A 142 -2.32 -0.82 -18.00
N GLU A 143 -3.55 -1.15 -18.40
CA GLU A 143 -4.49 -0.13 -18.86
C GLU A 143 -4.65 0.97 -17.81
N PRO A 144 -4.62 2.24 -18.19
CA PRO A 144 -4.85 3.34 -17.27
C PRO A 144 -6.20 3.22 -16.54
N ILE A 145 -6.22 3.55 -15.27
CA ILE A 145 -7.46 3.68 -14.49
C ILE A 145 -7.96 5.10 -14.64
N ASP A 146 -9.20 5.24 -15.11
CA ASP A 146 -9.89 6.51 -15.20
C ASP A 146 -10.21 7.05 -13.81
N LEU A 147 -10.14 8.37 -13.59
CA LEU A 147 -10.44 8.98 -12.29
C LEU A 147 -11.93 9.09 -11.99
N GLU A 148 -12.80 9.01 -13.00
CA GLU A 148 -14.25 9.08 -12.81
C GLU A 148 -14.79 7.88 -12.03
N LYS A 149 -15.84 8.05 -11.23
CA LYS A 149 -16.58 6.94 -10.60
C LYS A 149 -17.21 6.05 -11.68
N LEU A 150 -17.32 4.75 -11.44
CA LEU A 150 -18.03 3.83 -12.34
C LEU A 150 -19.52 4.15 -12.39
N ASN A 151 -20.09 4.44 -11.23
CA ASN A 151 -21.46 4.94 -11.10
C ASN A 151 -21.43 6.24 -10.30
N LEU A 152 -22.28 7.18 -10.67
CA LEU A 152 -22.35 8.46 -9.98
C LEU A 152 -22.80 8.33 -8.51
N ASN A 153 -23.47 7.22 -8.18
CA ASN A 153 -23.94 6.93 -6.83
C ASN A 153 -22.91 6.23 -5.95
N ASP A 154 -21.77 5.79 -6.51
CA ASP A 154 -20.68 5.23 -5.71
C ASP A 154 -20.20 6.26 -4.71
N ILE A 155 -19.93 5.85 -3.47
CA ILE A 155 -19.38 6.75 -2.44
C ILE A 155 -17.86 6.71 -2.53
N ARG A 156 -17.23 7.83 -2.83
CA ARG A 156 -15.78 7.94 -2.92
C ARG A 156 -15.16 8.35 -1.61
N LEU A 157 -14.37 7.46 -1.05
CA LEU A 157 -13.47 7.70 0.08
C LEU A 157 -12.06 8.00 -0.43
N ILE A 158 -11.42 9.02 0.15
CA ILE A 158 -9.99 9.29 0.00
C ILE A 158 -9.31 9.19 1.36
N SER A 159 -8.21 8.44 1.47
CA SER A 159 -7.27 8.49 2.58
C SER A 159 -6.01 9.22 2.15
N TYR A 160 -5.57 10.22 2.91
CA TYR A 160 -4.44 11.05 2.53
C TYR A 160 -3.70 11.64 3.74
N ASN A 161 -2.46 11.19 3.97
CA ASN A 161 -1.55 11.87 4.88
C ASN A 161 -1.08 13.19 4.23
N THR A 162 -1.27 14.32 4.91
CA THR A 162 -1.03 15.67 4.35
C THR A 162 0.37 16.22 4.62
N TRP A 163 1.21 15.43 5.25
CA TRP A 163 2.57 15.80 5.62
C TRP A 163 2.63 17.17 6.33
N ASN A 164 2.47 17.14 7.66
CA ASN A 164 2.51 18.35 8.49
C ASN A 164 1.53 19.44 8.03
N GLU A 165 0.23 19.16 8.08
CA GLU A 165 -0.84 20.12 7.79
C GLU A 165 -0.73 20.78 6.42
N GLY A 166 -0.32 20.02 5.39
CA GLY A 166 -0.03 20.56 4.06
C GLY A 166 -1.16 21.33 3.39
N ILE A 167 -2.42 21.03 3.72
CA ILE A 167 -3.59 21.77 3.19
C ILE A 167 -3.63 23.19 3.76
N LEU A 168 -3.08 23.43 4.95
CA LEU A 168 -2.97 24.77 5.55
C LEU A 168 -1.75 25.57 5.08
N ASP A 169 -0.79 24.92 4.44
CA ASP A 169 0.40 25.55 3.89
C ASP A 169 0.05 26.30 2.60
N ASN A 170 0.20 27.62 2.60
CA ASN A 170 -0.14 28.47 1.46
C ASN A 170 0.62 28.12 0.16
N GLU A 171 1.80 27.49 0.26
CA GLU A 171 2.60 27.10 -0.89
C GLU A 171 2.13 25.75 -1.45
N ARG A 172 1.58 24.86 -0.60
CA ARG A 172 1.14 23.52 -0.98
C ARG A 172 -0.37 23.41 -1.22
N GLN A 173 -1.17 24.29 -0.65
CA GLN A 173 -2.64 24.27 -0.69
C GLN A 173 -3.21 24.09 -2.10
N ILE A 174 -2.63 24.75 -3.10
CA ILE A 174 -3.12 24.71 -4.50
C ILE A 174 -3.02 23.30 -5.11
N TYR A 175 -2.00 22.52 -4.72
CA TYR A 175 -1.82 21.15 -5.20
C TYR A 175 -2.91 20.24 -4.62
N PHE A 176 -3.17 20.34 -3.32
CA PHE A 176 -4.28 19.61 -2.68
C PHE A 176 -5.64 19.97 -3.28
N GLN A 177 -5.86 21.27 -3.56
CA GLN A 177 -7.10 21.72 -4.20
C GLN A 177 -7.31 21.04 -5.55
N ARG A 178 -6.32 21.07 -6.44
CA ARG A 178 -6.42 20.42 -7.76
C ARG A 178 -6.66 18.92 -7.63
N ILE A 179 -5.90 18.25 -6.77
CA ILE A 179 -6.04 16.81 -6.52
C ILE A 179 -7.46 16.48 -6.04
N LEU A 180 -7.95 17.14 -5.00
CA LEU A 180 -9.26 16.84 -4.42
C LEU A 180 -10.39 17.20 -5.39
N GLN A 181 -10.29 18.31 -6.13
CA GLN A 181 -11.28 18.67 -7.14
C GLN A 181 -11.32 17.68 -8.31
N ALA A 182 -10.16 17.19 -8.77
CA ALA A 182 -10.08 16.15 -9.80
C ALA A 182 -10.70 14.83 -9.34
N LEU A 183 -10.53 14.48 -8.08
CA LEU A 183 -11.03 13.23 -7.49
C LEU A 183 -12.50 13.29 -7.06
N ASN A 184 -13.02 14.46 -6.75
CA ASN A 184 -14.41 14.72 -6.32
C ASN A 184 -14.90 13.74 -5.23
N PRO A 185 -14.31 13.73 -4.01
CA PRO A 185 -14.65 12.80 -2.95
C PRO A 185 -15.97 13.10 -2.27
N ASP A 186 -16.53 12.07 -1.61
CA ASP A 186 -17.66 12.21 -0.68
C ASP A 186 -17.18 12.15 0.78
N ILE A 187 -16.06 11.43 1.02
CA ILE A 187 -15.43 11.26 2.33
C ILE A 187 -13.92 11.47 2.17
N ILE A 188 -13.30 12.21 3.10
CA ILE A 188 -11.86 12.44 3.14
C ILE A 188 -11.36 12.12 4.54
N ALA A 189 -10.47 11.13 4.66
CA ALA A 189 -9.77 10.79 5.88
C ALA A 189 -8.33 11.32 5.80
N LEU A 190 -7.99 12.29 6.64
CA LEU A 190 -6.69 12.94 6.67
C LEU A 190 -5.85 12.48 7.86
N GLN A 191 -4.55 12.38 7.66
CA GLN A 191 -3.55 12.15 8.68
C GLN A 191 -2.55 13.33 8.63
N GLU A 192 -1.84 13.52 9.74
CA GLU A 192 -0.97 14.69 9.99
C GLU A 192 -1.69 16.03 9.84
N HIS A 193 -2.95 16.10 10.29
CA HIS A 193 -3.77 17.30 10.21
C HIS A 193 -4.51 17.57 11.51
N GLY A 194 -4.18 18.66 12.20
CA GLY A 194 -4.67 18.94 13.56
C GLY A 194 -5.73 20.03 13.67
N ASP A 195 -5.87 20.95 12.70
CA ASP A 195 -6.81 22.06 12.75
C ASP A 195 -8.07 21.77 11.93
N TRP A 196 -9.08 21.18 12.58
CA TRP A 196 -10.31 20.72 11.92
C TRP A 196 -11.27 21.85 11.50
N GLU A 197 -11.41 22.93 12.28
CA GLU A 197 -12.34 24.03 11.96
C GLU A 197 -11.91 24.76 10.69
N TYR A 198 -10.60 24.94 10.54
CA TYR A 198 -10.05 25.65 9.41
C TYR A 198 -10.07 24.79 8.13
N ILE A 199 -9.81 23.49 8.26
CA ILE A 199 -9.86 22.57 7.11
C ILE A 199 -11.28 22.40 6.55
N GLU A 200 -12.30 22.33 7.41
CA GLU A 200 -13.70 22.27 6.96
C GLU A 200 -14.05 23.49 6.11
N TYR A 201 -13.68 24.69 6.59
CA TYR A 201 -13.90 25.92 5.83
C TYR A 201 -13.17 25.91 4.48
N ILE A 202 -11.92 25.44 4.42
CA ILE A 202 -11.15 25.36 3.18
C ILE A 202 -11.81 24.39 2.20
N ILE A 203 -12.13 23.18 2.62
CA ILE A 203 -12.77 22.16 1.78
C ILE A 203 -14.13 22.66 1.30
N GLN A 204 -14.95 23.26 2.17
CA GLN A 204 -16.22 23.88 1.79
C GLN A 204 -16.03 24.95 0.70
N SER A 205 -14.94 25.73 0.76
CA SER A 205 -14.66 26.75 -0.25
C SER A 205 -14.27 26.17 -1.62
N TRP A 206 -13.68 24.98 -1.64
CA TRP A 206 -13.32 24.26 -2.87
C TRP A 206 -14.50 23.55 -3.52
N PHE A 207 -15.52 23.21 -2.73
CA PHE A 207 -16.75 22.52 -3.14
C PHE A 207 -18.00 23.33 -2.67
N PRO A 208 -18.24 24.50 -3.23
CA PRO A 208 -19.27 25.43 -2.72
C PRO A 208 -20.70 24.93 -2.90
N GLU A 209 -20.95 24.00 -3.81
CA GLU A 209 -22.28 23.42 -4.07
C GLU A 209 -22.62 22.26 -3.12
N GLU A 210 -21.64 21.75 -2.37
CA GLU A 210 -21.77 20.65 -1.45
C GLU A 210 -21.78 21.14 0.00
N SER A 211 -22.28 20.31 0.92
CA SER A 211 -22.18 20.58 2.36
C SER A 211 -21.21 19.63 2.99
N TRP A 212 -20.20 20.14 3.65
CA TRP A 212 -19.19 19.35 4.33
C TRP A 212 -19.36 19.42 5.84
N ASN A 213 -19.10 18.31 6.51
CA ASN A 213 -19.03 18.17 7.96
C ASN A 213 -17.65 17.62 8.30
N ALA A 214 -17.05 18.07 9.40
CA ALA A 214 -15.76 17.59 9.86
C ALA A 214 -15.88 16.98 11.25
N SER A 215 -15.17 15.88 11.49
CA SER A 215 -14.87 15.35 12.80
C SER A 215 -13.38 15.32 13.01
N TRP A 216 -12.97 15.60 14.21
CA TRP A 216 -11.60 15.71 14.64
C TRP A 216 -11.43 15.14 16.05
N THR A 217 -10.29 14.53 16.29
CA THR A 217 -9.94 14.00 17.60
C THR A 217 -8.62 14.59 18.11
N TYR A 218 -8.32 14.42 19.38
CA TYR A 218 -7.03 14.80 19.94
C TYR A 218 -5.91 14.04 19.24
N GLY A 219 -5.21 14.71 18.36
CA GLY A 219 -4.19 14.11 17.53
C GLY A 219 -4.11 14.86 16.21
N ASP A 220 -3.75 14.13 15.21
CA ASP A 220 -3.51 14.61 13.86
C ASP A 220 -4.42 13.91 12.83
N LEU A 221 -5.64 13.56 13.27
CA LEU A 221 -6.64 12.84 12.46
C LEU A 221 -7.89 13.69 12.24
N VAL A 222 -8.33 13.79 10.99
CA VAL A 222 -9.57 14.45 10.61
C VAL A 222 -10.33 13.57 9.62
N VAL A 223 -11.64 13.50 9.76
CA VAL A 223 -12.55 12.96 8.73
C VAL A 223 -13.51 14.06 8.31
N LEU A 224 -13.53 14.34 7.00
CA LEU A 224 -14.51 15.23 6.38
C LEU A 224 -15.49 14.39 5.56
N SER A 225 -16.77 14.78 5.57
CA SER A 225 -17.81 14.03 4.89
C SER A 225 -18.90 14.95 4.36
N ARG A 226 -19.43 14.62 3.17
CA ARG A 226 -20.69 15.19 2.65
C ARG A 226 -21.90 14.63 3.39
N PHE A 227 -21.76 13.48 4.03
CA PHE A 227 -22.79 12.86 4.87
C PHE A 227 -22.75 13.45 6.28
N THR A 228 -23.90 13.42 6.95
CA THR A 228 -23.98 13.83 8.35
C THR A 228 -23.13 12.91 9.23
N ILE A 229 -22.30 13.49 10.08
CA ILE A 229 -21.59 12.76 11.12
C ILE A 229 -22.57 12.52 12.28
N LEU A 230 -22.92 11.25 12.51
CA LEU A 230 -23.85 10.88 13.58
C LEU A 230 -23.15 10.82 14.93
N ASN A 231 -21.93 10.33 14.93
CA ASN A 231 -21.11 10.23 16.13
C ASN A 231 -19.63 10.05 15.77
N ASP A 232 -18.74 10.35 16.70
CA ASP A 232 -17.30 10.16 16.58
C ASP A 232 -16.68 9.83 17.95
N SER A 233 -15.55 9.16 17.94
CA SER A 233 -14.79 8.81 19.14
C SER A 233 -13.33 8.55 18.83
N ASN A 234 -12.47 8.84 19.81
CA ASN A 234 -11.11 8.31 19.85
C ASN A 234 -11.11 6.87 20.35
N MET A 235 -10.31 6.02 19.75
CA MET A 235 -9.92 4.75 20.35
C MET A 235 -8.82 4.96 21.39
N SER A 236 -8.67 4.01 22.33
CA SER A 236 -7.84 4.18 23.52
C SER A 236 -6.36 4.40 23.21
N SER A 237 -5.85 3.90 22.10
CA SER A 237 -4.47 4.17 21.66
C SER A 237 -4.20 5.65 21.35
N GLY A 238 -5.26 6.44 21.11
CA GLY A 238 -5.15 7.82 20.64
C GLY A 238 -4.58 7.95 19.20
N ARG A 239 -4.40 6.83 18.50
CA ARG A 239 -3.85 6.76 17.14
C ARG A 239 -4.89 6.40 16.09
N THR A 240 -6.11 6.13 16.52
CA THR A 240 -7.25 5.81 15.66
C THR A 240 -8.48 6.58 16.12
N MET A 241 -9.19 7.16 15.18
CA MET A 241 -10.53 7.69 15.39
C MET A 241 -11.57 6.85 14.67
N ALA A 242 -12.77 6.78 15.23
CA ALA A 242 -13.93 6.16 14.64
C ALA A 242 -15.00 7.22 14.36
N VAL A 243 -15.59 7.21 13.17
CA VAL A 243 -16.64 8.16 12.74
C VAL A 243 -17.78 7.38 12.12
N LEU A 244 -18.99 7.57 12.66
CA LEU A 244 -20.21 6.97 12.12
C LEU A 244 -20.93 8.00 11.24
N LEU A 245 -21.13 7.67 9.96
CA LEU A 245 -21.76 8.50 8.95
C LEU A 245 -23.18 8.05 8.66
N ASP A 246 -24.10 9.00 8.50
CA ASP A 246 -25.46 8.76 8.03
C ASP A 246 -25.45 8.52 6.51
N THR A 247 -25.33 7.28 6.12
CA THR A 247 -25.41 6.84 4.73
C THR A 247 -26.59 5.90 4.49
N GLU A 248 -27.59 5.93 5.39
CA GLU A 248 -28.73 5.01 5.32
C GLU A 248 -29.54 5.19 4.01
N ALA A 249 -29.61 6.42 3.50
CA ALA A 249 -30.32 6.71 2.25
C ALA A 249 -29.60 6.13 1.02
N GLU A 250 -28.27 6.15 0.98
CA GLU A 250 -27.43 5.74 -0.14
C GLU A 250 -27.10 4.25 -0.07
N LEU A 251 -26.72 3.80 1.12
CA LEU A 251 -26.20 2.45 1.33
C LEU A 251 -27.18 1.51 2.05
N GLY A 252 -28.33 2.02 2.49
CA GLY A 252 -29.28 1.26 3.31
C GLY A 252 -28.82 1.00 4.74
N LYS A 253 -27.63 1.47 5.10
CA LYS A 253 -27.03 1.38 6.44
C LYS A 253 -26.08 2.57 6.66
N ASN A 254 -25.80 2.89 7.92
CA ASN A 254 -24.76 3.81 8.30
C ASN A 254 -23.38 3.21 8.00
N LEU A 255 -22.39 4.05 7.70
CA LEU A 255 -21.02 3.65 7.39
C LEU A 255 -20.09 4.04 8.55
N LEU A 256 -19.31 3.10 9.06
CA LEU A 256 -18.31 3.34 10.07
C LEU A 256 -16.93 3.47 9.42
N ILE A 257 -16.27 4.61 9.68
CA ILE A 257 -14.90 4.87 9.23
C ILE A 257 -13.97 4.86 10.44
N PHE A 258 -12.94 4.03 10.40
CA PHE A 258 -11.77 4.15 11.26
C PHE A 258 -10.67 4.86 10.47
N ASN A 259 -10.09 5.91 11.05
CA ASN A 259 -8.95 6.63 10.49
C ASN A 259 -7.78 6.53 11.46
N SER A 260 -6.63 6.02 10.98
CA SER A 260 -5.45 5.77 11.82
C SER A 260 -4.22 6.54 11.33
N HIS A 261 -3.39 6.95 12.30
CA HIS A 261 -2.01 7.35 12.06
C HIS A 261 -1.13 6.72 13.16
N LEU A 262 -0.55 5.56 12.86
CA LEU A 262 0.22 4.79 13.82
C LEU A 262 1.64 5.33 13.97
N SER A 263 2.33 4.90 15.02
CA SER A 263 3.69 5.33 15.32
C SER A 263 4.65 5.03 14.17
N CYS A 264 5.40 6.04 13.71
CA CYS A 264 6.32 5.92 12.58
C CYS A 264 7.64 5.21 12.92
N CYS A 265 8.42 4.99 11.92
CA CYS A 265 9.86 4.70 12.01
C CYS A 265 10.16 3.36 12.71
N ASP A 266 11.18 3.32 13.60
CA ASP A 266 11.61 2.08 14.30
C ASP A 266 10.70 1.69 15.48
N ASN A 267 9.55 2.34 15.67
CA ASN A 267 8.62 2.09 16.79
C ASN A 267 7.73 0.86 16.51
N ASN A 268 8.34 -0.27 16.21
CA ASN A 268 7.60 -1.50 15.86
C ASN A 268 6.76 -2.04 17.02
N GLU A 269 7.29 -1.98 18.25
CA GLU A 269 6.57 -2.43 19.44
C GLU A 269 5.36 -1.53 19.74
N ASP A 270 5.50 -0.20 19.63
CA ASP A 270 4.38 0.72 19.79
C ASP A 270 3.28 0.48 18.75
N ARG A 271 3.66 0.21 17.49
CA ARG A 271 2.69 -0.11 16.43
C ARG A 271 1.95 -1.41 16.71
N GLN A 272 2.66 -2.45 17.16
CA GLN A 272 2.04 -3.72 17.52
C GLN A 272 1.04 -3.52 18.64
N ASP A 273 1.43 -2.83 19.69
CA ASP A 273 0.55 -2.50 20.82
C ASP A 273 -0.70 -1.71 20.36
N GLN A 274 -0.54 -0.76 19.44
CA GLN A 274 -1.64 0.03 18.88
C GLN A 274 -2.63 -0.81 18.07
N VAL A 275 -2.16 -1.78 17.27
CA VAL A 275 -3.05 -2.64 16.48
C VAL A 275 -3.69 -3.73 17.33
N ASP A 276 -3.00 -4.28 18.34
CA ASP A 276 -3.57 -5.23 19.30
C ASP A 276 -4.70 -4.56 20.10
N GLN A 277 -4.46 -3.34 20.59
CA GLN A 277 -5.46 -2.55 21.29
C GLN A 277 -6.67 -2.21 20.40
N PHE A 278 -6.45 -1.81 19.14
CA PHE A 278 -7.55 -1.59 18.19
C PHE A 278 -8.39 -2.85 18.03
N THR A 279 -7.77 -4.00 17.82
CA THR A 279 -8.45 -5.29 17.60
C THR A 279 -9.24 -5.71 18.84
N GLN A 280 -8.67 -5.52 20.05
CA GLN A 280 -9.38 -5.72 21.30
C GLN A 280 -10.64 -4.83 21.39
N GLU A 281 -10.50 -3.52 21.20
CA GLU A 281 -11.62 -2.59 21.30
C GLU A 281 -12.71 -2.89 20.27
N TRP A 282 -12.33 -3.18 19.02
CA TRP A 282 -13.28 -3.54 17.98
C TRP A 282 -14.04 -4.83 18.34
N ARG A 283 -13.35 -5.85 18.82
CA ARG A 283 -13.97 -7.08 19.35
C ARG A 283 -15.00 -6.78 20.44
N GLU A 284 -14.66 -5.90 21.38
CA GLU A 284 -15.56 -5.52 22.47
C GLU A 284 -16.80 -4.78 21.95
N TRP A 285 -16.65 -3.92 20.97
CA TRP A 285 -17.78 -3.23 20.36
C TRP A 285 -18.73 -4.21 19.67
N VAL A 286 -18.18 -5.17 18.92
CA VAL A 286 -18.97 -6.16 18.18
C VAL A 286 -19.63 -7.18 19.09
N LEU A 287 -18.90 -7.73 20.08
CA LEU A 287 -19.39 -8.85 20.88
C LEU A 287 -20.15 -8.42 22.13
N ASN A 288 -19.78 -7.29 22.75
CA ASN A 288 -20.29 -6.87 24.04
C ASN A 288 -21.14 -5.61 23.96
N GLU A 289 -21.31 -5.01 22.80
CA GLU A 289 -22.03 -3.75 22.60
C GLU A 289 -21.52 -2.63 23.52
N THR A 290 -20.18 -2.61 23.77
CA THR A 290 -19.54 -1.66 24.70
C THR A 290 -18.92 -0.47 24.01
N GLY A 291 -19.14 -0.33 22.71
CA GLY A 291 -18.61 0.78 21.90
C GLY A 291 -19.16 2.16 22.31
N PRO A 292 -18.51 3.24 21.87
CA PRO A 292 -18.92 4.62 22.19
C PRO A 292 -20.26 4.99 21.53
N PHE A 293 -20.71 4.25 20.53
CA PHE A 293 -21.99 4.41 19.86
C PHE A 293 -22.53 3.06 19.40
N ASN A 294 -23.84 2.99 19.26
CA ASN A 294 -24.48 1.75 18.81
C ASN A 294 -24.15 1.51 17.34
N ILE A 295 -23.68 0.30 17.07
CA ILE A 295 -23.51 -0.23 15.72
C ILE A 295 -24.38 -1.50 15.59
N ASP A 296 -25.15 -1.57 14.52
CA ASP A 296 -25.93 -2.76 14.23
C ASP A 296 -25.06 -3.86 13.62
N TYR A 297 -25.45 -5.10 13.82
CA TYR A 297 -24.79 -6.22 13.13
C TYR A 297 -24.80 -6.01 11.61
N GLY A 298 -23.64 -6.14 11.00
CA GLY A 298 -23.46 -5.89 9.57
C GLY A 298 -23.42 -4.40 9.19
N THR A 299 -23.10 -3.50 10.13
CA THR A 299 -22.74 -2.12 9.79
C THR A 299 -21.50 -2.11 8.90
N PRO A 300 -21.54 -1.57 7.68
CA PRO A 300 -20.37 -1.45 6.84
C PRO A 300 -19.27 -0.68 7.56
N PHE A 301 -18.03 -1.19 7.52
CA PHE A 301 -16.90 -0.46 8.09
C PHE A 301 -15.67 -0.53 7.20
N ILE A 302 -14.86 0.54 7.29
CA ILE A 302 -13.60 0.70 6.59
C ILE A 302 -12.58 1.26 7.57
N HIS A 303 -11.38 0.70 7.59
CA HIS A 303 -10.26 1.18 8.37
C HIS A 303 -9.15 1.67 7.43
N VAL A 304 -8.93 2.97 7.41
CA VAL A 304 -7.98 3.65 6.54
C VAL A 304 -6.92 4.40 7.32
N GLY A 305 -5.87 4.78 6.67
CA GLY A 305 -4.89 5.72 7.21
C GLY A 305 -3.45 5.39 6.87
N ASP A 306 -2.57 6.15 7.51
CA ASP A 306 -1.14 5.89 7.53
C ASP A 306 -0.80 4.96 8.69
N PHE A 307 -0.68 3.68 8.38
CA PHE A 307 -0.36 2.66 9.38
C PHE A 307 1.14 2.57 9.66
N ASN A 308 1.98 3.23 8.87
CA ASN A 308 3.42 3.18 9.02
C ASN A 308 3.99 1.76 9.09
N PHE A 309 3.39 0.78 8.40
CA PHE A 309 3.83 -0.61 8.41
C PHE A 309 5.16 -0.77 7.64
N VAL A 310 6.25 -0.57 8.38
CA VAL A 310 7.64 -0.68 7.88
C VAL A 310 8.47 -1.68 8.70
N GLY A 311 7.82 -2.52 9.49
CA GLY A 311 8.43 -3.47 10.40
C GLY A 311 7.83 -4.87 10.30
N TYR A 312 7.23 -5.34 11.38
CA TYR A 312 6.75 -6.71 11.48
C TYR A 312 5.47 -6.94 10.68
N LYS A 313 5.42 -8.05 9.93
CA LYS A 313 4.23 -8.54 9.24
C LYS A 313 3.06 -8.76 10.20
N GLN A 314 3.36 -9.16 11.46
CA GLN A 314 2.37 -9.37 12.51
C GLN A 314 1.42 -8.18 12.66
N GLN A 315 1.91 -6.95 12.55
CA GLN A 315 1.09 -5.74 12.62
C GLN A 315 -0.04 -5.71 11.58
N VAL A 316 0.26 -6.18 10.37
CA VAL A 316 -0.74 -6.31 9.30
C VAL A 316 -1.68 -7.48 9.58
N GLU A 317 -1.15 -8.60 10.08
CA GLU A 317 -1.93 -9.81 10.39
C GLU A 317 -2.90 -9.55 11.55
N THR A 318 -2.52 -8.76 12.53
CA THR A 318 -3.42 -8.34 13.62
C THR A 318 -4.65 -7.58 13.09
N ILE A 319 -4.47 -6.59 12.20
CA ILE A 319 -5.62 -5.89 11.62
C ILE A 319 -6.42 -6.79 10.66
N LEU A 320 -5.72 -7.56 9.82
CA LEU A 320 -6.33 -8.33 8.75
C LEU A 320 -7.09 -9.57 9.26
N LEU A 321 -6.46 -10.29 10.20
CA LEU A 321 -6.91 -11.59 10.68
C LEU A 321 -7.49 -11.52 12.10
N GLY A 322 -7.21 -10.43 12.83
CA GLY A 322 -7.50 -10.31 14.24
C GLY A 322 -6.56 -11.16 15.12
N ASP A 323 -5.36 -11.46 14.63
CA ASP A 323 -4.32 -12.23 15.33
C ASP A 323 -3.56 -11.31 16.29
N ILE A 324 -3.98 -11.30 17.56
CA ILE A 324 -3.42 -10.45 18.62
C ILE A 324 -2.09 -11.03 19.10
N GLU A 325 -1.00 -10.28 19.01
CA GLU A 325 0.31 -10.76 19.47
C GLU A 325 0.37 -10.88 21.00
N ASN A 326 -0.13 -9.88 21.72
CA ASN A 326 -0.12 -9.84 23.18
C ASN A 326 -1.48 -10.24 23.78
N GLU A 327 -1.88 -11.50 23.60
CA GLU A 327 -3.15 -12.04 24.13
C GLU A 327 -3.27 -11.92 25.66
N TYR A 328 -2.15 -11.86 26.39
CA TYR A 328 -2.17 -11.71 27.85
C TYR A 328 -2.78 -10.35 28.27
N GLU A 329 -2.55 -9.30 27.50
CA GLU A 329 -3.01 -7.95 27.80
C GLU A 329 -4.32 -7.64 27.06
N TYR A 330 -4.41 -8.02 25.78
CA TYR A 330 -5.52 -7.65 24.90
C TYR A 330 -6.53 -8.76 24.66
N GLY A 331 -6.28 -9.98 25.19
CA GLY A 331 -7.20 -11.13 25.11
C GLY A 331 -7.10 -11.88 23.79
N ASP A 332 -7.99 -12.86 23.62
CA ASP A 332 -7.95 -13.85 22.52
C ASP A 332 -8.13 -13.21 21.14
N ASP A 333 -7.67 -13.89 20.10
CA ASP A 333 -7.88 -13.57 18.69
C ASP A 333 -9.34 -13.37 18.33
N PHE A 334 -9.59 -12.55 17.32
CA PHE A 334 -10.93 -12.21 16.89
C PHE A 334 -10.95 -11.87 15.40
N PHE A 335 -11.61 -12.68 14.61
CA PHE A 335 -11.85 -12.34 13.19
C PHE A 335 -12.68 -11.06 13.09
N PRO A 336 -12.13 -10.02 12.45
CA PRO A 336 -12.68 -8.68 12.53
C PRO A 336 -13.94 -8.45 11.67
N ASP A 337 -14.19 -9.30 10.66
CA ASP A 337 -15.36 -9.15 9.79
C ASP A 337 -16.62 -9.78 10.37
N TRP A 338 -17.78 -9.31 9.92
CA TRP A 338 -19.10 -9.71 10.37
C TRP A 338 -19.42 -11.19 10.13
N ASP A 339 -18.87 -11.77 9.08
CA ASP A 339 -19.05 -13.20 8.76
C ASP A 339 -18.00 -14.10 9.43
N SER A 340 -17.29 -13.59 10.41
CA SER A 340 -16.20 -14.27 11.12
C SER A 340 -15.07 -14.70 10.18
N SER A 341 -14.72 -13.84 9.25
CA SER A 341 -13.59 -13.97 8.33
C SER A 341 -12.60 -12.82 8.52
N PRO A 342 -11.41 -12.89 7.89
CA PRO A 342 -10.53 -11.74 7.77
C PRO A 342 -11.20 -10.59 7.01
N VAL A 343 -10.85 -9.35 7.36
CA VAL A 343 -11.12 -8.20 6.49
C VAL A 343 -10.25 -8.23 5.24
N ILE A 344 -10.57 -7.43 4.24
CA ILE A 344 -9.77 -7.33 3.02
C ILE A 344 -8.78 -6.18 3.13
N ASP A 345 -7.48 -6.44 2.88
CA ASP A 345 -6.50 -5.40 2.54
C ASP A 345 -6.68 -5.04 1.06
N LEU A 346 -7.20 -3.85 0.81
CA LEU A 346 -7.27 -3.30 -0.53
C LEU A 346 -5.86 -2.95 -1.00
N SER A 347 -5.40 -3.61 -2.05
CA SER A 347 -4.06 -3.38 -2.61
C SER A 347 -4.16 -2.68 -3.97
N PRO A 348 -4.50 -1.37 -3.99
CA PRO A 348 -4.63 -0.61 -5.22
C PRO A 348 -3.26 -0.38 -5.87
N ARG A 349 -3.28 -0.19 -7.18
CA ARG A 349 -2.10 0.26 -7.93
C ARG A 349 -2.21 1.72 -8.34
N HIS A 350 -1.09 2.30 -8.76
CA HIS A 350 -1.11 3.61 -9.43
C HIS A 350 -1.97 3.56 -10.70
N THR A 351 -2.59 4.68 -11.03
CA THR A 351 -3.49 4.77 -12.20
C THR A 351 -2.85 4.31 -13.50
N HIS A 352 -1.55 4.58 -13.70
CA HIS A 352 -0.83 4.31 -14.97
C HIS A 352 0.33 3.33 -14.82
N LYS A 353 0.62 2.84 -13.61
CA LYS A 353 1.76 1.96 -13.33
C LYS A 353 1.36 0.75 -12.49
N ARG A 354 2.21 -0.30 -12.52
CA ARG A 354 2.04 -1.51 -11.69
C ARG A 354 2.41 -1.28 -10.22
N MET A 355 2.95 -0.12 -9.89
CA MET A 355 3.41 0.21 -8.56
C MET A 355 2.27 0.39 -7.58
N GLY A 356 2.48 0.00 -6.31
CA GLY A 356 1.52 0.09 -5.22
C GLY A 356 2.07 0.81 -4.00
N TYR A 357 3.18 1.55 -4.12
CA TYR A 357 3.67 2.36 -3.02
C TYR A 357 2.79 3.59 -2.81
N THR A 358 2.64 3.98 -1.55
CA THR A 358 1.84 5.14 -1.13
C THR A 358 2.68 6.26 -0.56
N TRP A 359 3.92 5.98 -0.18
CA TRP A 359 4.89 6.95 0.30
C TRP A 359 6.13 6.99 -0.60
N ARG A 360 6.63 8.20 -0.87
CA ARG A 360 7.84 8.44 -1.65
C ARG A 360 8.54 9.73 -1.23
N LYS A 361 9.85 9.62 -0.96
CA LYS A 361 10.71 10.78 -0.71
C LYS A 361 12.06 10.54 -1.33
N ASP A 362 12.33 11.15 -2.47
CA ASP A 362 13.51 10.87 -3.29
C ASP A 362 14.85 11.15 -2.58
N VAL A 363 14.86 12.09 -1.63
CA VAL A 363 16.04 12.39 -0.81
C VAL A 363 16.19 11.48 0.42
N SER A 364 15.24 10.58 0.68
CA SER A 364 15.33 9.59 1.74
C SER A 364 16.26 8.45 1.35
N SER A 365 16.88 7.81 2.34
CA SER A 365 17.56 6.54 2.14
C SER A 365 16.61 5.36 1.99
N PHE A 366 15.36 5.49 2.47
CA PHE A 366 14.32 4.47 2.30
C PHE A 366 13.72 4.53 0.90
N ASN A 367 13.47 3.36 0.32
CA ASN A 367 12.75 3.23 -0.94
C ASN A 367 11.28 3.60 -0.76
N PRO A 368 10.58 4.04 -1.82
CA PRO A 368 9.14 4.17 -1.80
C PRO A 368 8.46 2.90 -1.33
N GLY A 369 7.47 3.03 -0.45
CA GLY A 369 6.83 1.92 0.22
C GLY A 369 5.31 2.08 0.39
N LYS A 370 4.60 0.99 0.69
CA LYS A 370 3.19 1.00 1.07
C LYS A 370 3.10 1.23 2.57
N LEU A 371 2.76 2.45 2.99
CA LEU A 371 2.57 2.86 4.39
C LEU A 371 1.09 3.08 4.70
N ASP A 372 0.33 3.51 3.71
CA ASP A 372 -1.09 3.77 3.81
C ASP A 372 -1.88 2.55 3.36
N TYR A 373 -2.94 2.23 4.09
CA TYR A 373 -3.76 1.05 3.87
C TYR A 373 -5.25 1.37 3.89
N ILE A 374 -6.03 0.51 3.28
CA ILE A 374 -7.49 0.47 3.38
C ILE A 374 -7.88 -0.97 3.67
N PHE A 375 -8.36 -1.21 4.89
CA PHE A 375 -8.98 -2.48 5.27
C PHE A 375 -10.50 -2.29 5.31
N PHE A 376 -11.26 -3.27 4.87
CA PHE A 376 -12.72 -3.16 4.88
C PHE A 376 -13.41 -4.51 5.03
N SER A 377 -14.67 -4.47 5.50
CA SER A 377 -15.55 -5.63 5.61
C SER A 377 -16.11 -6.00 4.25
N ASP A 378 -15.65 -7.10 3.65
CA ASP A 378 -16.20 -7.59 2.39
C ASP A 378 -17.52 -8.35 2.57
N ALA A 379 -17.91 -8.65 3.81
CA ALA A 379 -19.26 -9.12 4.12
C ALA A 379 -20.33 -8.05 3.85
N THR A 380 -19.97 -6.76 3.84
CA THR A 380 -20.91 -5.64 3.76
C THR A 380 -20.62 -4.65 2.63
N ILE A 381 -19.42 -4.65 2.09
CA ILE A 381 -18.96 -3.68 1.09
C ILE A 381 -18.44 -4.42 -0.14
N ASP A 382 -18.96 -4.07 -1.31
CA ASP A 382 -18.35 -4.40 -2.59
C ASP A 382 -17.45 -3.25 -3.07
N THR A 383 -16.40 -3.58 -3.81
CA THR A 383 -15.42 -2.62 -4.29
C THR A 383 -15.79 -2.05 -5.65
N GLY A 384 -15.92 -0.73 -5.74
CA GLY A 384 -15.92 0.01 -6.97
C GLY A 384 -14.49 0.28 -7.49
N ARG A 385 -14.27 1.45 -8.08
CA ARG A 385 -12.92 1.86 -8.46
C ARG A 385 -12.02 2.03 -7.25
N ASN A 386 -10.77 1.60 -7.40
CA ASN A 386 -9.75 1.82 -6.40
C ASN A 386 -8.39 2.05 -7.08
N TYR A 387 -7.65 3.00 -6.59
CA TYR A 387 -6.33 3.34 -7.14
C TYR A 387 -5.56 4.27 -6.22
N ILE A 388 -4.27 4.39 -6.50
CA ILE A 388 -3.38 5.40 -5.93
C ILE A 388 -3.16 6.46 -7.01
N LEU A 389 -3.44 7.73 -6.69
CA LEU A 389 -3.14 8.82 -7.61
C LEU A 389 -1.67 9.19 -7.51
N ASN A 390 -0.96 9.11 -8.61
CA ASN A 390 0.42 9.57 -8.75
C ASN A 390 0.54 10.36 -10.06
N THR A 391 0.47 11.68 -9.97
CA THR A 391 0.47 12.56 -11.15
C THR A 391 1.76 12.51 -11.94
N LEU A 392 2.90 12.20 -11.30
CA LEU A 392 4.19 11.98 -12.01
C LEU A 392 4.14 10.84 -13.03
N ALA A 393 3.28 9.85 -12.78
CA ALA A 393 3.17 8.66 -13.61
C ALA A 393 2.08 8.76 -14.69
N MET A 394 1.30 9.86 -14.72
CA MET A 394 0.17 10.04 -15.63
C MET A 394 0.60 10.64 -16.97
N ASP A 395 -0.16 10.35 -18.01
CA ASP A 395 0.00 10.95 -19.33
C ASP A 395 -0.48 12.41 -19.34
N ASP A 396 0.19 13.29 -20.11
CA ASP A 396 -0.16 14.72 -20.18
C ASP A 396 -1.62 14.96 -20.59
N LEU A 397 -2.16 14.16 -21.50
CA LEU A 397 -3.55 14.28 -21.94
C LEU A 397 -4.55 14.01 -20.82
N VAL A 398 -4.21 13.08 -19.92
CA VAL A 398 -5.06 12.74 -18.77
C VAL A 398 -4.93 13.82 -17.69
N LEU A 399 -3.72 14.34 -17.45
CA LEU A 399 -3.50 15.46 -16.56
C LEU A 399 -4.34 16.70 -17.01
N ASP A 400 -4.27 17.05 -18.29
CA ASP A 400 -5.05 18.17 -18.87
C ASP A 400 -6.56 17.93 -18.73
N GLN A 401 -7.04 16.70 -18.93
CA GLN A 401 -8.46 16.35 -18.79
C GLN A 401 -9.00 16.65 -17.38
N TYR A 402 -8.20 16.37 -16.35
CA TYR A 402 -8.59 16.53 -14.96
C TYR A 402 -8.05 17.81 -14.31
N LEU A 403 -7.45 18.72 -15.08
CA LEU A 403 -6.85 19.97 -14.63
C LEU A 403 -5.75 19.74 -13.56
N LEU A 404 -5.06 18.62 -13.63
CA LEU A 404 -3.93 18.27 -12.79
C LEU A 404 -2.62 18.73 -13.44
N GLU A 405 -1.62 19.00 -12.62
CA GLU A 405 -0.24 19.21 -13.04
C GLU A 405 0.63 18.00 -12.67
N ARG A 406 1.70 17.78 -13.45
CA ARG A 406 2.57 16.60 -13.31
C ARG A 406 3.13 16.40 -11.89
N ASN A 407 3.47 17.49 -11.22
CA ASN A 407 4.09 17.42 -9.89
C ASN A 407 3.10 17.68 -8.75
N ASP A 408 1.78 17.63 -8.98
CA ASP A 408 0.81 17.94 -7.94
C ASP A 408 0.95 17.04 -6.72
N THR A 409 1.00 15.72 -6.92
CA THR A 409 1.13 14.79 -5.79
C THR A 409 2.48 14.92 -5.08
N GLU A 410 3.59 15.15 -5.81
CA GLU A 410 4.92 15.32 -5.22
C GLU A 410 5.04 16.62 -4.41
N ASN A 411 4.43 17.71 -4.92
CA ASN A 411 4.45 19.00 -4.23
C ASN A 411 3.46 19.09 -3.08
N ALA A 412 2.39 18.30 -3.09
CA ALA A 412 1.39 18.27 -2.03
C ALA A 412 1.91 17.56 -0.79
N SER A 413 2.35 16.31 -0.91
CA SER A 413 2.78 15.47 0.21
C SER A 413 3.84 14.46 -0.23
N ASP A 414 4.62 13.92 0.71
CA ASP A 414 5.43 12.73 0.49
C ASP A 414 4.60 11.42 0.53
N HIS A 415 3.30 11.51 0.87
CA HIS A 415 2.32 10.45 0.66
C HIS A 415 1.50 10.68 -0.60
N LEU A 416 0.90 9.61 -1.14
CA LEU A 416 0.00 9.62 -2.28
C LEU A 416 -1.43 9.31 -1.82
N PRO A 417 -2.46 10.02 -2.32
CA PRO A 417 -3.82 9.73 -1.93
C PRO A 417 -4.27 8.36 -2.42
N LEU A 418 -4.91 7.59 -1.53
CA LEU A 418 -5.60 6.35 -1.83
C LEU A 418 -7.06 6.61 -2.07
N ILE A 419 -7.60 6.09 -3.17
CA ILE A 419 -8.97 6.26 -3.58
C ILE A 419 -9.70 4.92 -3.52
N PHE A 420 -10.87 4.92 -2.93
CA PHE A 420 -11.75 3.78 -2.84
C PHE A 420 -13.21 4.18 -3.08
N ASP A 421 -13.80 3.70 -4.16
CA ASP A 421 -15.23 3.83 -4.41
C ASP A 421 -15.96 2.66 -3.75
N ILE A 422 -16.90 2.97 -2.87
CA ILE A 422 -17.61 2.04 -2.01
C ILE A 422 -18.94 1.70 -2.67
N LEU A 423 -19.18 0.39 -2.80
CA LEU A 423 -20.47 -0.18 -3.18
C LEU A 423 -21.03 -0.98 -2.02
N ILE A 424 -22.36 -1.01 -1.87
CA ILE A 424 -22.98 -1.95 -0.95
C ILE A 424 -23.22 -3.27 -1.64
N ASN A 425 -22.84 -4.34 -0.98
CA ASN A 425 -23.22 -5.69 -1.38
C ASN A 425 -24.71 -5.89 -1.12
N GLU A 426 -25.55 -5.83 -2.19
CA GLU A 426 -27.01 -6.01 -2.10
C GLU A 426 -27.42 -7.38 -1.53
N SER A 427 -26.49 -8.35 -1.44
CA SER A 427 -26.76 -9.68 -0.89
C SER A 427 -26.98 -9.70 0.62
N VAL A 428 -26.65 -8.62 1.36
CA VAL A 428 -26.87 -8.51 2.82
C VAL A 428 -28.24 -7.89 3.17
N GLY A 429 -29.02 -7.42 2.18
CA GLY A 429 -30.34 -6.83 2.39
C GLY A 429 -31.46 -7.85 2.61
N ASN A 430 -31.92 -8.04 3.86
CA ASN A 430 -33.22 -8.58 4.24
C ASN A 430 -33.49 -10.08 4.29
N SER A 431 -32.67 -10.89 4.94
CA SER A 431 -33.24 -12.06 5.61
C SER A 431 -32.37 -12.60 6.73
N TYR A 432 -32.84 -12.50 7.96
CA TYR A 432 -32.27 -13.17 9.13
C TYR A 432 -32.34 -14.72 9.04
N ASP A 433 -32.87 -15.28 7.94
CA ASP A 433 -33.18 -16.69 7.83
C ASP A 433 -32.33 -17.51 6.83
N ASP A 434 -31.41 -16.91 6.07
CA ASP A 434 -30.69 -17.62 5.00
C ASP A 434 -29.17 -17.35 4.92
N ILE A 435 -28.49 -16.92 6.00
CA ILE A 435 -27.03 -16.94 6.01
C ILE A 435 -26.56 -18.36 6.39
N LEU A 436 -26.78 -19.30 5.49
CA LEU A 436 -25.86 -20.43 5.41
C LEU A 436 -24.54 -19.87 4.88
N PRO A 437 -23.41 -20.05 5.59
CA PRO A 437 -22.13 -19.60 5.10
C PRO A 437 -21.94 -20.16 3.70
N ASN A 438 -21.66 -19.28 2.73
CA ASN A 438 -21.33 -19.70 1.37
C ASN A 438 -20.27 -20.79 1.49
N SER A 439 -20.61 -21.99 0.99
CA SER A 439 -19.77 -23.18 1.11
C SER A 439 -18.41 -23.05 0.40
N PHE A 440 -18.14 -21.89 -0.18
CA PHE A 440 -16.93 -21.60 -0.94
C PHE A 440 -16.64 -20.09 -0.95
N LYS A 441 -15.41 -19.71 -0.59
CA LYS A 441 -14.90 -18.35 -0.75
C LYS A 441 -13.57 -18.41 -1.52
N LEU A 442 -13.48 -17.66 -2.60
CA LEU A 442 -12.25 -17.47 -3.37
C LEU A 442 -11.69 -16.09 -3.02
N PHE A 443 -10.48 -16.05 -2.52
CA PHE A 443 -9.78 -14.80 -2.24
C PHE A 443 -9.03 -14.32 -3.47
N SER A 444 -8.77 -13.03 -3.53
CA SER A 444 -7.90 -12.48 -4.57
C SER A 444 -6.55 -13.18 -4.58
N ASN A 445 -6.04 -13.44 -5.75
CA ASN A 445 -4.71 -14.02 -5.89
C ASN A 445 -3.64 -12.99 -5.46
N TYR A 446 -2.62 -13.48 -4.76
CA TYR A 446 -1.50 -12.63 -4.35
C TYR A 446 -0.15 -13.29 -4.68
N PRO A 447 0.80 -12.52 -5.21
CA PRO A 447 0.70 -11.15 -5.70
C PRO A 447 -0.23 -11.03 -6.92
N ASN A 448 -0.86 -9.84 -7.08
CA ASN A 448 -1.67 -9.53 -8.26
C ASN A 448 -1.46 -8.04 -8.63
N PRO A 449 -0.87 -7.71 -9.80
CA PRO A 449 -0.49 -8.66 -10.83
C PRO A 449 0.66 -9.58 -10.38
N PHE A 450 0.65 -10.83 -10.86
CA PHE A 450 1.69 -11.80 -10.54
C PHE A 450 2.72 -11.89 -11.67
N ASN A 451 3.96 -12.23 -11.29
CA ASN A 451 5.03 -12.42 -12.27
C ASN A 451 5.24 -13.91 -12.42
N SER A 452 5.72 -14.80 -12.29
CA SER A 452 5.76 -16.24 -12.59
C SER A 452 4.72 -17.07 -11.84
N GLU A 453 4.38 -16.70 -10.61
CA GLU A 453 3.48 -17.48 -9.74
C GLU A 453 2.59 -16.55 -8.91
N THR A 454 1.39 -17.02 -8.59
CA THR A 454 0.46 -16.38 -7.66
C THR A 454 -0.16 -17.41 -6.75
N LYS A 455 -0.44 -17.05 -5.50
CA LYS A 455 -1.17 -17.89 -4.55
C LYS A 455 -2.66 -17.60 -4.67
N ILE A 456 -3.44 -18.62 -4.91
CA ILE A 456 -4.90 -18.53 -4.92
C ILE A 456 -5.37 -19.18 -3.62
N LYS A 457 -5.89 -18.37 -2.68
CA LYS A 457 -6.49 -18.87 -1.45
C LYS A 457 -7.98 -19.06 -1.64
N PHE A 458 -8.53 -20.09 -1.04
CA PHE A 458 -9.97 -20.32 -0.99
C PHE A 458 -10.33 -21.01 0.33
N PHE A 459 -11.53 -20.72 0.79
CA PHE A 459 -12.10 -21.36 1.96
C PHE A 459 -13.20 -22.36 1.52
N LEU A 460 -13.23 -23.53 2.14
CA LEU A 460 -14.23 -24.55 1.95
C LEU A 460 -14.81 -24.93 3.33
N SER A 461 -16.10 -24.78 3.52
CA SER A 461 -16.78 -25.15 4.78
C SER A 461 -16.99 -26.67 4.95
N GLY A 462 -16.47 -27.51 4.05
CA GLY A 462 -16.61 -28.96 4.08
C GLY A 462 -15.67 -29.66 3.09
N SER A 463 -15.84 -30.97 2.92
CA SER A 463 -15.07 -31.75 1.94
C SER A 463 -15.69 -31.66 0.56
N PHE A 464 -14.98 -31.05 -0.40
CA PHE A 464 -15.42 -30.83 -1.78
C PHE A 464 -14.37 -31.28 -2.79
N ILE A 465 -14.78 -31.56 -4.01
CA ILE A 465 -13.88 -31.72 -5.14
C ILE A 465 -13.75 -30.36 -5.83
N LEU A 466 -12.56 -29.78 -5.83
CA LEU A 466 -12.25 -28.51 -6.45
C LEU A 466 -11.62 -28.73 -7.84
N SER A 467 -12.13 -28.02 -8.83
CA SER A 467 -11.49 -27.91 -10.16
C SER A 467 -11.17 -26.46 -10.43
N VAL A 468 -9.88 -26.15 -10.60
CA VAL A 468 -9.41 -24.80 -10.95
C VAL A 468 -9.13 -24.76 -12.44
N LYS A 469 -9.80 -23.86 -13.16
CA LYS A 469 -9.54 -23.57 -14.56
C LYS A 469 -9.03 -22.15 -14.72
N ILE A 470 -7.81 -22.00 -15.22
CA ILE A 470 -7.23 -20.71 -15.59
C ILE A 470 -7.56 -20.48 -17.06
N VAL A 471 -8.18 -19.35 -17.35
CA VAL A 471 -8.62 -18.96 -18.71
C VAL A 471 -7.85 -17.73 -19.13
#